data_cb448c6ae60196f15b38278a9634f2a8
#
_entry.id   cb448c6ae60196f15b38278a9634f2a8
#
_cell.length_a   1.000
_cell.length_b   1.000
_cell.length_c   1.000
_cell.angle_alpha   90.00
_cell.angle_beta   90.00
_cell.angle_gamma   90.00
#
_symmetry.space_group_name_H-M   'P 1'
#
loop_
_entity.id
_entity.type
_entity.pdbx_description
1 polymer ?
#
loop_
_entity_poly.entity_id
_entity_poly.type
_entity_poly.pdbx_seq_one_letter_code
_entity_poly.pdbx_strand_id
1 'polypeptide(L)'
;LKRLLFGFGFIFGLMLLTAVIIAAFFEKQVGERLITEINKQLEAKLTIEEFDLSLLSGFPKASANLRKINLEDSMEGTLLEADNLSFRFGLLSLFTSKLKMHSVVIQDGALFIRINKRGKANYDILKSSGASVDNAGSDLALTLEEAVLEDVEVIYVDERSKQEMKFQVSEAAASGEFSSKQFSLNSFAS
;
A
#
# COMPACT_ATOMS: atom_id res chain seq x y z
N LEU A 1 -44.11 17.17 -15.23
CA LEU A 1 -42.93 16.38 -15.48
C LEU A 1 -41.63 17.16 -15.22
N LYS A 2 -41.43 18.37 -15.79
CA LYS A 2 -40.21 19.20 -15.58
C LYS A 2 -39.93 19.52 -14.11
N ARG A 3 -40.96 19.88 -13.30
CA ARG A 3 -40.80 20.18 -11.88
C ARG A 3 -40.41 18.95 -11.04
N LEU A 4 -40.88 17.76 -11.42
CA LEU A 4 -40.46 16.49 -10.80
C LEU A 4 -39.03 16.14 -11.10
N LEU A 5 -38.58 16.36 -12.35
CA LEU A 5 -37.16 16.17 -12.78
C LEU A 5 -36.24 17.14 -12.06
N PHE A 6 -36.61 18.40 -11.89
CA PHE A 6 -35.85 19.37 -11.10
C PHE A 6 -35.76 18.99 -9.62
N GLY A 7 -36.87 18.53 -9.02
CA GLY A 7 -36.87 18.06 -7.63
C GLY A 7 -35.97 16.83 -7.43
N PHE A 8 -36.03 15.87 -8.35
CA PHE A 8 -35.16 14.67 -8.30
C PHE A 8 -33.69 15.02 -8.50
N GLY A 9 -33.36 15.92 -9.45
CA GLY A 9 -32.01 16.40 -9.67
C GLY A 9 -31.44 17.14 -8.46
N PHE A 10 -32.27 17.95 -7.78
CA PHE A 10 -31.86 18.66 -6.57
C PHE A 10 -31.59 17.71 -5.39
N ILE A 11 -32.45 16.71 -5.16
CA ILE A 11 -32.27 15.71 -4.10
C ILE A 11 -31.02 14.86 -4.40
N PHE A 12 -30.82 14.45 -5.65
CA PHE A 12 -29.64 13.71 -6.07
C PHE A 12 -28.35 14.52 -5.92
N GLY A 13 -28.39 15.82 -6.29
CA GLY A 13 -27.26 16.73 -6.09
C GLY A 13 -26.93 16.95 -4.62
N LEU A 14 -27.96 17.07 -3.75
CA LEU A 14 -27.76 17.19 -2.31
C LEU A 14 -27.18 15.90 -1.71
N MET A 15 -27.64 14.75 -2.16
CA MET A 15 -27.12 13.44 -1.75
C MET A 15 -25.65 13.27 -2.16
N LEU A 16 -25.28 13.66 -3.38
CA LEU A 16 -23.88 13.66 -3.84
C LEU A 16 -23.02 14.62 -3.01
N LEU A 17 -23.50 15.84 -2.77
CA LEU A 17 -22.78 16.82 -1.96
C LEU A 17 -22.55 16.29 -0.54
N THR A 18 -23.57 15.68 0.06
CA THR A 18 -23.46 15.08 1.39
C THR A 18 -22.46 13.92 1.40
N ALA A 19 -22.46 13.08 0.37
CA ALA A 19 -21.49 11.98 0.23
C ALA A 19 -20.05 12.50 0.11
N VAL A 20 -19.82 13.56 -0.66
CA VAL A 20 -18.51 14.21 -0.79
C VAL A 20 -18.04 14.82 0.54
N ILE A 21 -18.93 15.50 1.26
CA ILE A 21 -18.63 16.07 2.59
C ILE A 21 -18.29 14.97 3.58
N ILE A 22 -19.09 13.90 3.62
CA ILE A 22 -18.81 12.74 4.48
C ILE A 22 -17.46 12.11 4.11
N ALA A 23 -17.19 11.88 2.83
CA ALA A 23 -15.91 11.34 2.37
C ALA A 23 -14.73 12.20 2.85
N ALA A 24 -14.78 13.51 2.67
CA ALA A 24 -13.72 14.43 3.09
C ALA A 24 -13.51 14.47 4.62
N PHE A 25 -14.60 14.37 5.41
CA PHE A 25 -14.48 14.34 6.87
C PHE A 25 -13.93 13.02 7.42
N PHE A 26 -14.25 11.90 6.76
CA PHE A 26 -13.80 10.57 7.22
C PHE A 26 -12.40 10.19 6.73
N GLU A 27 -11.87 10.88 5.73
CA GLU A 27 -10.59 10.57 5.10
C GLU A 27 -9.45 10.46 6.12
N LYS A 28 -9.28 11.49 6.94
CA LYS A 28 -8.22 11.52 7.97
C LYS A 28 -8.38 10.40 9.00
N GLN A 29 -9.60 10.16 9.46
CA GLN A 29 -9.89 9.12 10.47
C GLN A 29 -9.67 7.71 9.89
N VAL A 30 -10.02 7.50 8.62
CA VAL A 30 -9.79 6.23 7.92
C VAL A 30 -8.28 6.00 7.75
N GLY A 31 -7.54 7.04 7.34
CA GLY A 31 -6.08 6.98 7.21
C GLY A 31 -5.39 6.61 8.52
N GLU A 32 -5.70 7.32 9.62
CA GLU A 32 -5.11 7.04 10.94
C GLU A 32 -5.43 5.62 11.43
N ARG A 33 -6.64 5.13 11.23
CA ARG A 33 -7.01 3.75 11.57
C ARG A 33 -6.28 2.74 10.70
N LEU A 34 -6.17 2.97 9.40
CA LEU A 34 -5.48 2.09 8.47
C LEU A 34 -4.00 1.94 8.86
N ILE A 35 -3.30 3.06 9.09
CA ILE A 35 -1.90 3.05 9.53
C ILE A 35 -1.75 2.35 10.89
N THR A 36 -2.68 2.58 11.80
CA THR A 36 -2.67 1.88 13.10
C THR A 36 -2.82 0.37 12.93
N GLU A 37 -3.73 -0.10 12.08
CA GLU A 37 -3.91 -1.53 11.82
C GLU A 37 -2.71 -2.16 11.09
N ILE A 38 -2.12 -1.44 10.13
CA ILE A 38 -0.88 -1.87 9.48
C ILE A 38 0.24 -2.02 10.49
N ASN A 39 0.46 -1.00 11.34
CA ASN A 39 1.52 -1.03 12.36
C ASN A 39 1.32 -2.14 13.41
N LYS A 40 0.09 -2.58 13.66
CA LYS A 40 -0.15 -3.74 14.54
C LYS A 40 0.39 -5.05 13.96
N GLN A 41 0.43 -5.18 12.64
CA GLN A 41 0.91 -6.38 11.94
C GLN A 41 2.41 -6.34 11.64
N LEU A 42 3.04 -5.17 11.78
CA LEU A 42 4.46 -4.98 11.55
C LEU A 42 5.24 -5.07 12.86
N GLU A 43 6.44 -5.68 12.81
CA GLU A 43 7.48 -5.54 13.85
C GLU A 43 8.16 -4.18 13.78
N ALA A 44 8.17 -3.58 12.59
CA ALA A 44 8.72 -2.27 12.27
C ALA A 44 7.62 -1.20 12.24
N LYS A 45 7.99 0.05 12.40
CA LYS A 45 7.04 1.18 12.43
C LYS A 45 6.92 1.83 11.07
N LEU A 46 5.69 1.94 10.58
CA LEU A 46 5.35 2.78 9.43
C LEU A 46 4.87 4.15 9.92
N THR A 47 5.48 5.20 9.43
CA THR A 47 5.06 6.59 9.63
C THR A 47 4.77 7.26 8.30
N ILE A 48 3.77 8.15 8.28
CA ILE A 48 3.39 8.96 7.14
C ILE A 48 3.03 10.36 7.61
N GLU A 49 3.17 11.36 6.75
CA GLU A 49 2.74 12.72 7.06
C GLU A 49 1.33 13.00 6.55
N GLU A 50 1.00 12.57 5.32
CA GLU A 50 -0.28 12.83 4.70
C GLU A 50 -0.90 11.55 4.14
N PHE A 51 -2.20 11.47 4.23
CA PHE A 51 -3.03 10.42 3.65
C PHE A 51 -4.15 11.03 2.83
N ASP A 52 -4.25 10.62 1.57
CA ASP A 52 -5.30 11.04 0.63
C ASP A 52 -6.00 9.80 0.07
N LEU A 53 -7.31 9.75 0.22
CA LEU A 53 -8.14 8.64 -0.24
C LEU A 53 -9.10 9.13 -1.33
N SER A 54 -8.90 8.69 -2.55
CA SER A 54 -9.79 9.00 -3.66
C SER A 54 -10.67 7.81 -4.04
N LEU A 55 -11.96 7.91 -3.70
CA LEU A 55 -12.93 6.86 -3.97
C LEU A 55 -13.62 7.02 -5.33
N LEU A 56 -13.66 8.23 -5.89
CA LEU A 56 -14.47 8.57 -7.06
C LEU A 56 -13.67 8.88 -8.32
N SER A 57 -12.43 9.35 -8.19
CA SER A 57 -11.62 9.79 -9.34
C SER A 57 -11.27 8.68 -10.33
N GLY A 58 -11.34 7.43 -9.91
CA GLY A 58 -10.99 6.26 -10.73
C GLY A 58 -12.07 5.17 -10.76
N PHE A 59 -13.33 5.51 -10.44
CA PHE A 59 -14.41 4.51 -10.36
C PHE A 59 -14.41 3.54 -11.56
N PRO A 60 -14.52 2.20 -11.34
CA PRO A 60 -14.77 1.48 -10.09
C PRO A 60 -13.53 1.18 -9.22
N LYS A 61 -12.39 1.77 -9.52
CA LYS A 61 -11.16 1.65 -8.72
C LYS A 61 -11.06 2.83 -7.77
N ALA A 62 -10.55 2.59 -6.58
CA ALA A 62 -10.19 3.63 -5.61
C ALA A 62 -8.66 3.71 -5.51
N SER A 63 -8.16 4.85 -5.09
CA SER A 63 -6.74 5.04 -4.79
C SER A 63 -6.52 5.62 -3.41
N ALA A 64 -5.49 5.15 -2.73
CA ALA A 64 -4.98 5.75 -1.52
C ALA A 64 -3.54 6.20 -1.79
N ASN A 65 -3.24 7.45 -1.48
CA ASN A 65 -1.92 8.03 -1.63
C ASN A 65 -1.39 8.40 -0.24
N LEU A 66 -0.22 7.91 0.06
CA LEU A 66 0.53 8.21 1.27
C LEU A 66 1.70 9.11 0.88
N ARG A 67 1.95 10.17 1.65
CA ARG A 67 3.08 11.06 1.42
C ARG A 67 4.05 11.04 2.58
N LYS A 68 5.33 11.23 2.24
CA LYS A 68 6.43 11.24 3.20
C LYS A 68 6.42 10.01 4.10
N ILE A 69 6.62 8.88 3.44
CA ILE A 69 6.62 7.57 4.08
C ILE A 69 8.00 7.30 4.65
N ASN A 70 8.03 6.82 5.88
CA ASN A 70 9.18 6.18 6.47
C ASN A 70 8.73 4.84 7.07
N LEU A 71 9.30 3.75 6.57
CA LEU A 71 9.12 2.40 7.08
C LEU A 71 10.43 1.94 7.70
N GLU A 72 10.42 1.73 9.00
CA GLU A 72 11.56 1.16 9.71
C GLU A 72 11.81 -0.28 9.27
N ASP A 73 13.02 -0.76 9.48
CA ASP A 73 13.39 -2.15 9.22
C ASP A 73 13.39 -3.00 10.51
N SER A 74 13.59 -4.32 10.38
CA SER A 74 13.66 -5.24 11.53
C SER A 74 15.01 -5.19 12.27
N MET A 75 15.88 -4.22 11.95
CA MET A 75 17.25 -4.07 12.49
C MET A 75 17.55 -2.64 12.94
N GLU A 76 16.53 -1.90 13.40
CA GLU A 76 16.64 -0.53 13.91
C GLU A 76 17.19 0.48 12.86
N GLY A 77 16.89 0.23 11.59
CA GLY A 77 17.21 1.12 10.48
C GLY A 77 15.96 1.48 9.69
N THR A 78 16.15 2.07 8.52
CA THR A 78 15.10 2.35 7.56
C THR A 78 15.07 1.25 6.49
N LEU A 79 13.89 0.76 6.15
CA LEU A 79 13.68 -0.13 5.02
C LEU A 79 13.26 0.66 3.76
N LEU A 80 12.36 1.61 3.93
CA LEU A 80 11.83 2.42 2.83
C LEU A 80 11.61 3.86 3.29
N GLU A 81 12.14 4.79 2.52
CA GLU A 81 11.75 6.20 2.52
C GLU A 81 11.21 6.55 1.14
N ALA A 82 10.07 7.23 1.06
CA ALA A 82 9.55 7.68 -0.21
C ALA A 82 8.66 8.91 -0.04
N ASP A 83 8.67 9.77 -1.06
CA ASP A 83 7.80 10.94 -1.10
C ASP A 83 6.36 10.52 -1.36
N ASN A 84 6.14 9.50 -2.19
CA ASN A 84 4.82 9.02 -2.52
C ASN A 84 4.75 7.49 -2.54
N LEU A 85 3.68 6.96 -1.96
CA LEU A 85 3.29 5.56 -2.05
C LEU A 85 1.81 5.50 -2.39
N SER A 86 1.50 5.03 -3.58
CA SER A 86 0.14 4.96 -4.09
C SER A 86 -0.36 3.52 -4.14
N PHE A 87 -1.58 3.31 -3.69
CA PHE A 87 -2.28 2.04 -3.80
C PHE A 87 -3.51 2.20 -4.68
N ARG A 88 -3.73 1.28 -5.60
CA ARG A 88 -4.97 1.16 -6.37
C ARG A 88 -5.67 -0.12 -6.02
N PHE A 89 -6.94 -0.03 -5.67
CA PHE A 89 -7.73 -1.20 -5.27
C PHE A 89 -9.15 -1.12 -5.82
N GLY A 90 -9.80 -2.26 -5.93
CA GLY A 90 -11.21 -2.33 -6.34
C GLY A 90 -12.12 -1.80 -5.24
N LEU A 91 -12.94 -0.78 -5.53
CA LEU A 91 -13.85 -0.19 -4.54
C LEU A 91 -14.78 -1.25 -3.93
N LEU A 92 -15.30 -2.16 -4.75
CA LEU A 92 -16.17 -3.24 -4.28
C LEU A 92 -15.44 -4.26 -3.39
N SER A 93 -14.12 -4.38 -3.51
CA SER A 93 -13.34 -5.29 -2.67
C SER A 93 -13.26 -4.86 -1.21
N LEU A 94 -13.51 -3.56 -0.90
CA LEU A 94 -13.60 -3.07 0.47
C LEU A 94 -14.78 -3.67 1.26
N PHE A 95 -15.79 -4.14 0.55
CA PHE A 95 -16.99 -4.76 1.14
C PHE A 95 -16.92 -6.29 1.14
N THR A 96 -15.78 -6.85 0.76
CA THR A 96 -15.54 -8.30 0.72
C THR A 96 -14.38 -8.68 1.63
N SER A 97 -14.28 -9.95 2.00
CA SER A 97 -13.16 -10.47 2.80
C SER A 97 -11.83 -10.56 2.00
N LYS A 98 -11.82 -10.17 0.72
CA LYS A 98 -10.65 -10.24 -0.17
C LYS A 98 -10.38 -8.85 -0.75
N LEU A 99 -9.40 -8.16 -0.20
CA LEU A 99 -8.94 -6.90 -0.75
C LEU A 99 -8.09 -7.17 -2.01
N LYS A 100 -8.63 -6.83 -3.19
CA LYS A 100 -7.88 -6.86 -4.44
C LYS A 100 -7.12 -5.55 -4.60
N MET A 101 -5.82 -5.62 -4.44
CA MET A 101 -4.89 -4.53 -4.70
C MET A 101 -4.38 -4.67 -6.14
N HIS A 102 -4.72 -3.71 -7.00
CA HIS A 102 -4.31 -3.76 -8.40
C HIS A 102 -2.87 -3.31 -8.58
N SER A 103 -2.48 -2.23 -7.94
CA SER A 103 -1.10 -1.78 -8.00
C SER A 103 -0.66 -1.07 -6.73
N VAL A 104 0.64 -1.20 -6.47
CA VAL A 104 1.39 -0.39 -5.51
C VAL A 104 2.47 0.34 -6.30
N VAL A 105 2.54 1.66 -6.16
CA VAL A 105 3.54 2.50 -6.84
C VAL A 105 4.32 3.25 -5.76
N ILE A 106 5.63 3.10 -5.77
CA ILE A 106 6.58 3.83 -4.91
C ILE A 106 7.29 4.84 -5.79
N GLN A 107 7.27 6.11 -5.41
CA GLN A 107 7.87 7.20 -6.19
C GLN A 107 8.77 8.07 -5.31
N ASP A 108 9.88 8.50 -5.91
CA ASP A 108 10.82 9.47 -5.31
C ASP A 108 11.30 9.01 -3.94
N GLY A 109 12.11 7.95 -3.89
CA GLY A 109 12.48 7.35 -2.62
C GLY A 109 13.77 6.56 -2.62
N ALA A 110 14.01 5.89 -1.48
CA ALA A 110 15.13 4.96 -1.30
C ALA A 110 14.65 3.68 -0.60
N LEU A 111 15.06 2.55 -1.13
CA LEU A 111 14.81 1.22 -0.59
C LEU A 111 16.13 0.62 -0.10
N PHE A 112 16.21 0.35 1.21
CA PHE A 112 17.40 -0.17 1.87
C PHE A 112 17.24 -1.65 2.19
N ILE A 113 17.87 -2.50 1.41
CA ILE A 113 17.86 -3.95 1.60
C ILE A 113 19.18 -4.36 2.25
N ARG A 114 19.11 -4.95 3.44
CA ARG A 114 20.29 -5.38 4.18
C ARG A 114 20.13 -6.82 4.66
N ILE A 115 21.18 -7.60 4.46
CA ILE A 115 21.33 -8.97 5.00
C ILE A 115 22.52 -8.94 5.96
N ASN A 116 22.28 -9.23 7.23
CA ASN A 116 23.34 -9.21 8.24
C ASN A 116 24.23 -10.45 8.17
N LYS A 117 25.33 -10.47 8.95
CA LYS A 117 26.28 -11.58 9.02
C LYS A 117 25.66 -12.93 9.38
N ARG A 118 24.50 -12.93 10.05
CA ARG A 118 23.75 -14.15 10.43
C ARG A 118 22.78 -14.60 9.34
N GLY A 119 22.67 -13.85 8.24
CA GLY A 119 21.74 -14.14 7.15
C GLY A 119 20.31 -13.64 7.38
N LYS A 120 20.06 -12.88 8.45
CA LYS A 120 18.76 -12.24 8.66
C LYS A 120 18.62 -11.05 7.71
N ALA A 121 17.47 -10.95 7.05
CA ALA A 121 17.13 -9.83 6.19
C ALA A 121 16.39 -8.73 6.97
N ASN A 122 16.65 -7.46 6.64
CA ASN A 122 16.00 -6.33 7.31
C ASN A 122 14.54 -6.13 6.88
N TYR A 123 14.15 -6.68 5.74
CA TYR A 123 12.77 -6.63 5.23
C TYR A 123 11.85 -7.67 5.86
N ASP A 124 12.35 -8.48 6.78
CA ASP A 124 11.55 -9.42 7.57
C ASP A 124 10.87 -8.66 8.73
N ILE A 125 9.86 -7.88 8.36
CA ILE A 125 9.17 -6.91 9.22
C ILE A 125 7.75 -7.34 9.60
N LEU A 126 7.25 -8.46 9.07
CA LEU A 126 5.93 -8.95 9.43
C LEU A 126 6.00 -9.72 10.75
N LYS A 127 5.11 -9.41 11.68
CA LYS A 127 4.96 -10.22 12.90
C LYS A 127 4.60 -11.64 12.51
N SER A 128 5.39 -12.58 12.97
CA SER A 128 5.03 -13.99 12.86
C SER A 128 3.73 -14.22 13.60
N SER A 129 2.64 -14.37 12.85
CA SER A 129 1.37 -14.81 13.42
C SER A 129 1.59 -16.21 13.97
N GLY A 130 1.86 -16.33 15.27
CA GLY A 130 1.95 -17.60 15.97
C GLY A 130 0.58 -18.29 16.14
N ALA A 131 -0.32 -18.07 15.21
CA ALA A 131 -1.63 -18.69 15.16
C ALA A 131 -1.62 -19.77 14.07
N SER A 132 -1.66 -21.01 14.54
CA SER A 132 -2.13 -22.17 13.79
C SER A 132 -3.31 -21.79 12.85
N VAL A 133 -3.27 -22.38 11.68
CA VAL A 133 -4.11 -22.20 10.49
C VAL A 133 -5.62 -22.51 10.72
N ASP A 134 -6.22 -22.16 11.86
CA ASP A 134 -7.60 -22.56 12.19
C ASP A 134 -8.51 -21.44 12.72
N ASN A 135 -8.24 -20.18 12.42
CA ASN A 135 -9.25 -19.15 12.70
C ASN A 135 -9.72 -18.47 11.41
N ALA A 136 -10.80 -19.02 10.88
CA ALA A 136 -11.66 -18.44 9.84
C ALA A 136 -12.25 -17.09 10.33
N GLY A 137 -11.49 -15.98 10.21
CA GLY A 137 -11.99 -14.69 10.67
C GLY A 137 -11.24 -13.45 10.21
N SER A 138 -10.04 -13.56 9.66
CA SER A 138 -9.26 -12.39 9.21
C SER A 138 -8.28 -12.68 8.07
N ASP A 139 -8.62 -13.57 7.16
CA ASP A 139 -7.89 -13.71 5.90
C ASP A 139 -8.27 -12.55 4.97
N LEU A 140 -7.70 -11.39 5.21
CA LEU A 140 -7.49 -10.41 4.14
C LEU A 140 -6.49 -11.03 3.18
N ALA A 141 -6.98 -11.84 2.25
CA ALA A 141 -6.16 -12.33 1.14
C ALA A 141 -5.82 -11.11 0.28
N LEU A 142 -4.64 -10.57 0.49
CA LEU A 142 -4.08 -9.46 -0.27
C LEU A 142 -3.56 -10.06 -1.57
N THR A 143 -4.22 -9.75 -2.68
CA THR A 143 -3.73 -10.08 -4.02
C THR A 143 -3.18 -8.79 -4.61
N LEU A 144 -1.88 -8.73 -4.84
CA LEU A 144 -1.21 -7.64 -5.54
C LEU A 144 -0.98 -8.08 -6.99
N GLU A 145 -1.45 -7.30 -7.95
CA GLU A 145 -1.28 -7.60 -9.38
C GLU A 145 -0.02 -6.95 -9.94
N GLU A 146 0.37 -5.77 -9.43
CA GLU A 146 1.48 -4.98 -9.93
C GLU A 146 2.17 -4.19 -8.82
N ALA A 147 3.50 -4.18 -8.83
CA ALA A 147 4.33 -3.29 -8.02
C ALA A 147 5.23 -2.48 -8.96
N VAL A 148 5.26 -1.17 -8.76
CA VAL A 148 6.05 -0.23 -9.59
C VAL A 148 6.97 0.59 -8.70
N LEU A 149 8.21 0.76 -9.13
CA LEU A 149 9.17 1.71 -8.57
C LEU A 149 9.42 2.78 -9.63
N GLU A 150 9.32 4.04 -9.25
CA GLU A 150 9.61 5.20 -10.10
C GLU A 150 10.55 6.14 -9.36
N ASP A 151 11.70 6.44 -9.96
CA ASP A 151 12.76 7.29 -9.38
C ASP A 151 13.19 6.85 -7.97
N VAL A 152 13.45 5.54 -7.80
CA VAL A 152 13.82 4.94 -6.52
C VAL A 152 15.29 4.53 -6.52
N GLU A 153 16.03 4.95 -5.49
CA GLU A 153 17.36 4.46 -5.21
C GLU A 153 17.26 3.14 -4.44
N VAL A 154 17.84 2.07 -4.96
CA VAL A 154 17.89 0.76 -4.28
C VAL A 154 19.30 0.52 -3.77
N ILE A 155 19.45 0.41 -2.45
CA ILE A 155 20.70 0.15 -1.77
C ILE A 155 20.63 -1.27 -1.19
N TYR A 156 21.50 -2.15 -1.69
CA TYR A 156 21.60 -3.53 -1.24
C TYR A 156 22.94 -3.78 -0.55
N VAL A 157 22.89 -4.30 0.68
CA VAL A 157 24.06 -4.64 1.48
C VAL A 157 23.94 -6.09 1.98
N ASP A 158 24.84 -6.97 1.59
CA ASP A 158 24.99 -8.31 2.18
C ASP A 158 26.32 -8.39 2.95
N GLU A 159 26.22 -8.34 4.28
CA GLU A 159 27.39 -8.38 5.16
C GLU A 159 28.14 -9.74 5.14
N ARG A 160 27.49 -10.83 4.72
CA ARG A 160 28.10 -12.16 4.65
C ARG A 160 29.07 -12.24 3.48
N SER A 161 28.62 -11.80 2.31
CA SER A 161 29.41 -11.76 1.07
C SER A 161 30.23 -10.49 0.93
N LYS A 162 30.05 -9.51 1.84
CA LYS A 162 30.65 -8.16 1.79
C LYS A 162 30.31 -7.46 0.46
N GLN A 163 29.12 -7.66 -0.01
CA GLN A 163 28.63 -7.00 -1.22
C GLN A 163 27.81 -5.78 -0.84
N GLU A 164 28.08 -4.70 -1.55
CA GLU A 164 27.32 -3.46 -1.50
C GLU A 164 27.04 -3.03 -2.93
N MET A 165 25.79 -2.80 -3.24
CA MET A 165 25.34 -2.37 -4.56
C MET A 165 24.34 -1.24 -4.41
N LYS A 166 24.40 -0.28 -5.31
CA LYS A 166 23.52 0.90 -5.34
C LYS A 166 23.02 1.07 -6.76
N PHE A 167 21.72 1.11 -6.92
CA PHE A 167 21.07 1.23 -8.21
C PHE A 167 20.13 2.44 -8.17
N GLN A 168 20.19 3.26 -9.21
CA GLN A 168 19.12 4.23 -9.47
C GLN A 168 18.13 3.57 -10.42
N VAL A 169 16.90 3.41 -9.96
CA VAL A 169 15.81 2.83 -10.74
C VAL A 169 14.93 3.97 -11.22
N SER A 170 14.99 4.29 -12.51
CA SER A 170 14.10 5.29 -13.11
C SER A 170 12.68 4.75 -13.17
N GLU A 171 12.53 3.50 -13.65
CA GLU A 171 11.27 2.79 -13.67
C GLU A 171 11.52 1.28 -13.62
N ALA A 172 10.83 0.60 -12.72
CA ALA A 172 10.77 -0.86 -12.70
C ALA A 172 9.37 -1.30 -12.32
N ALA A 173 8.85 -2.27 -13.06
CA ALA A 173 7.55 -2.86 -12.79
C ALA A 173 7.69 -4.38 -12.61
N ALA A 174 7.00 -4.88 -11.60
CA ALA A 174 6.86 -6.31 -11.37
C ALA A 174 5.37 -6.64 -11.32
N SER A 175 4.93 -7.55 -12.15
CA SER A 175 3.55 -8.01 -12.18
C SER A 175 3.46 -9.50 -11.91
N GLY A 176 2.40 -9.91 -11.21
CA GLY A 176 2.18 -11.32 -10.87
C GLY A 176 1.07 -11.49 -9.86
N GLU A 177 0.73 -12.71 -9.55
CA GLU A 177 -0.15 -13.01 -8.41
C GLU A 177 0.72 -13.23 -7.17
N PHE A 178 0.75 -12.22 -6.31
CA PHE A 178 1.41 -12.30 -5.01
C PHE A 178 0.38 -12.70 -3.95
N SER A 179 0.37 -13.94 -3.55
CA SER A 179 -0.45 -14.40 -2.43
C SER A 179 0.44 -15.07 -1.39
N SER A 180 -0.06 -15.20 -0.15
CA SER A 180 0.67 -15.87 0.93
C SER A 180 1.03 -17.34 0.62
N LYS A 181 0.51 -17.92 -0.46
CA LYS A 181 0.71 -19.33 -0.84
C LYS A 181 1.36 -19.53 -2.20
N GLN A 182 1.42 -18.51 -3.05
CA GLN A 182 1.93 -18.65 -4.42
C GLN A 182 2.52 -17.34 -4.92
N PHE A 183 3.66 -17.46 -5.58
CA PHE A 183 4.45 -16.35 -6.07
C PHE A 183 4.82 -16.59 -7.53
N SER A 184 4.40 -15.70 -8.42
CA SER A 184 4.86 -15.66 -9.81
C SER A 184 5.26 -14.23 -10.17
N LEU A 185 6.43 -14.05 -10.78
CA LEU A 185 7.01 -12.75 -11.07
C LEU A 185 7.29 -12.59 -12.55
N ASN A 186 6.78 -11.51 -13.16
CA ASN A 186 7.26 -10.96 -14.43
C ASN A 186 7.83 -9.57 -14.15
N SER A 187 9.06 -9.29 -14.56
CA SER A 187 9.72 -8.02 -14.27
C SER A 187 10.21 -7.33 -15.55
N PHE A 188 10.06 -6.01 -15.58
CA PHE A 188 10.69 -5.09 -16.51
C PHE A 188 11.50 -4.07 -15.71
N ALA A 189 12.68 -3.74 -16.19
CA ALA A 189 13.49 -2.64 -15.68
C ALA A 189 14.11 -1.89 -16.85
N SER A 190 14.09 -0.58 -16.84
CA SER A 190 14.78 0.30 -17.76
C SER A 190 15.65 1.31 -17.02
#